data_a08641070c71f230dc0f7aa76a04daad
#
_entry.id   a08641070c71f230dc0f7aa76a04daad
#
_cell.length_a   1.000
_cell.length_b   1.000
_cell.length_c   1.000
_cell.angle_alpha   90.00
_cell.angle_beta   90.00
_cell.angle_gamma   90.00
#
_symmetry.space_group_name_H-M   'P 1'
#
loop_
_entity.id
_entity.type
_entity.pdbx_description
1 polymer ?
#
loop_
_entity_poly.entity_id
_entity_poly.type
_entity_poly.pdbx_seq_one_letter_code
_entity_poly.pdbx_strand_id
1 'polypeptide(L)'
;MQLLLLLVLTIVCATFIERFHTPKGPWFAANPSSYLMRLTIFIGLFFIDFSLTWRGVHAFVFTQAVVLLANRVSVGKTNILQEPLVFSDCILYFDVFRYPELFQITPVKAKMLILGFVSIGVAAVLALNLETPYWGHDNLGLRLTPLAIVTAIIAAPFIKLTQPLMESWVSRFITTPDIKNDCRNHGLLTVFVGYLIHWCAADHTTLVQSKHAVLKAAKKSASKSTYDQIIVIQSESFFDLRRLGASDVSLQNFDRLKNEALQFGLFENAFSGGYTQRTEFAVLTGLSIEEIGFDLYYPYFRAANFQSISLPNALAENDYNTSFIHPFTERFFGRHKAMPALGFQTLMMKENLPDLANFGPHTSDIALGKYLIATSKEALTESGRKDFFFVTTMENHAPWYQGRLPEFPELGAVEAYCKHLENADAMLGQIADHLDAQEGRFLLLFYGDHAPLLPEFAKPFPSEETDYLLLELGTQKTKTKSVQKDIAAWDVAPLIKQLNAQS
;
A
#
# COMPACT_ATOMS: atom_id res chain seq x y z
N MET A 1 -38.72 8.15 -26.33
CA MET A 1 -37.83 9.23 -26.76
C MET A 1 -37.13 9.90 -25.57
N GLN A 2 -37.81 10.32 -24.53
CA GLN A 2 -37.23 11.00 -23.35
C GLN A 2 -36.19 10.16 -22.61
N LEU A 3 -36.42 8.88 -22.34
CA LEU A 3 -35.47 8.00 -21.67
C LEU A 3 -34.17 7.82 -22.47
N LEU A 4 -34.28 7.69 -23.80
CA LEU A 4 -33.12 7.59 -24.67
C LEU A 4 -32.28 8.88 -24.65
N LEU A 5 -32.92 10.03 -24.63
CA LEU A 5 -32.24 11.33 -24.52
C LEU A 5 -31.51 11.43 -23.18
N LEU A 6 -32.10 11.01 -22.08
CA LEU A 6 -31.49 11.00 -20.76
C LEU A 6 -30.28 10.05 -20.70
N LEU A 7 -30.36 8.89 -21.34
CA LEU A 7 -29.21 7.97 -21.45
C LEU A 7 -28.06 8.61 -22.22
N VAL A 8 -28.33 9.24 -23.36
CA VAL A 8 -27.29 9.94 -24.13
C VAL A 8 -26.67 11.07 -23.31
N LEU A 9 -27.49 11.88 -22.64
CA LEU A 9 -27.01 12.94 -21.75
C LEU A 9 -26.18 12.36 -20.59
N THR A 10 -26.60 11.22 -20.03
CA THR A 10 -25.83 10.53 -18.97
C THR A 10 -24.43 10.20 -19.44
N ILE A 11 -24.27 9.58 -20.61
CA ILE A 11 -22.97 9.21 -21.17
C ILE A 11 -22.11 10.44 -21.43
N VAL A 12 -22.68 11.48 -22.04
CA VAL A 12 -21.95 12.72 -22.38
C VAL A 12 -21.46 13.43 -21.12
N CYS A 13 -22.37 13.64 -20.14
CA CYS A 13 -22.03 14.33 -18.89
C CYS A 13 -21.04 13.53 -18.04
N ALA A 14 -21.24 12.21 -17.92
CA ALA A 14 -20.32 11.35 -17.17
C ALA A 14 -18.92 11.36 -17.80
N THR A 15 -18.84 11.28 -19.14
CA THR A 15 -17.56 11.40 -19.89
C THR A 15 -16.91 12.76 -19.62
N PHE A 16 -17.69 13.85 -19.62
CA PHE A 16 -17.18 15.17 -19.34
C PHE A 16 -16.65 15.30 -17.92
N ILE A 17 -17.36 14.76 -16.90
CA ILE A 17 -16.93 14.78 -15.50
C ILE A 17 -15.60 14.02 -15.34
N GLU A 18 -15.45 12.86 -15.96
CA GLU A 18 -14.19 12.10 -15.87
C GLU A 18 -12.96 12.83 -16.45
N ARG A 19 -13.16 13.89 -17.29
CA ARG A 19 -12.03 14.72 -17.76
C ARG A 19 -11.36 15.56 -16.67
N PHE A 20 -12.01 15.75 -15.53
CA PHE A 20 -11.48 16.55 -14.43
C PHE A 20 -10.74 15.75 -13.37
N HIS A 21 -10.50 14.45 -13.57
CA HIS A 21 -9.62 13.70 -12.68
C HIS A 21 -8.13 13.86 -13.07
N THR A 22 -7.24 13.40 -12.20
CA THR A 22 -5.80 13.41 -12.45
C THR A 22 -5.28 11.96 -12.42
N PRO A 23 -4.66 11.47 -13.51
CA PRO A 23 -4.45 12.10 -14.83
C PRO A 23 -5.77 12.27 -15.60
N LYS A 24 -5.81 13.23 -16.54
CA LYS A 24 -7.03 13.53 -17.32
C LYS A 24 -7.48 12.31 -18.12
N GLY A 25 -8.71 11.87 -17.93
CA GLY A 25 -9.33 10.78 -18.68
C GLY A 25 -9.55 11.11 -20.17
N PRO A 26 -9.80 10.10 -21.02
CA PRO A 26 -9.98 10.29 -22.45
C PRO A 26 -11.41 10.77 -22.79
N TRP A 27 -11.59 11.48 -23.89
CA TRP A 27 -12.92 11.68 -24.49
C TRP A 27 -13.45 10.35 -25.04
N PHE A 28 -12.61 9.66 -25.79
CA PHE A 28 -12.87 8.32 -26.30
C PHE A 28 -11.76 7.42 -25.78
N ALA A 29 -12.12 6.25 -25.28
CA ALA A 29 -11.12 5.28 -24.82
C ALA A 29 -10.25 4.83 -26.00
N ALA A 30 -8.98 4.56 -25.75
CA ALA A 30 -8.00 4.18 -26.75
C ALA A 30 -8.33 2.84 -27.46
N ASN A 31 -9.15 1.99 -26.80
CA ASN A 31 -9.52 0.66 -27.29
C ASN A 31 -11.05 0.52 -27.34
N PRO A 32 -11.64 -0.02 -28.43
CA PRO A 32 -13.09 -0.22 -28.54
C PRO A 32 -13.68 -1.06 -27.40
N SER A 33 -12.96 -2.08 -26.92
CA SER A 33 -13.40 -2.92 -25.79
C SER A 33 -13.49 -2.13 -24.48
N SER A 34 -12.52 -1.27 -24.23
CA SER A 34 -12.56 -0.39 -23.04
C SER A 34 -13.64 0.69 -23.16
N TYR A 35 -13.87 1.21 -24.36
CA TYR A 35 -14.96 2.14 -24.59
C TYR A 35 -16.34 1.51 -24.35
N LEU A 36 -16.52 0.27 -24.85
CA LEU A 36 -17.76 -0.48 -24.57
C LEU A 36 -17.95 -0.74 -23.07
N MET A 37 -16.87 -1.10 -22.36
CA MET A 37 -16.92 -1.29 -20.91
C MET A 37 -17.33 0.01 -20.20
N ARG A 38 -16.74 1.15 -20.59
CA ARG A 38 -17.10 2.47 -20.04
C ARG A 38 -18.56 2.79 -20.23
N LEU A 39 -19.10 2.57 -21.44
CA LEU A 39 -20.53 2.73 -21.71
C LEU A 39 -21.37 1.81 -20.85
N THR A 40 -21.00 0.54 -20.72
CA THR A 40 -21.69 -0.44 -19.88
C THR A 40 -21.74 0.01 -18.41
N ILE A 41 -20.67 0.59 -17.89
CA ILE A 41 -20.63 1.12 -16.52
C ILE A 41 -21.60 2.29 -16.35
N PHE A 42 -21.58 3.29 -17.24
CA PHE A 42 -22.47 4.45 -17.15
C PHE A 42 -23.94 4.07 -17.31
N ILE A 43 -24.24 3.21 -18.27
CA ILE A 43 -25.58 2.68 -18.49
C ILE A 43 -26.03 1.83 -17.30
N GLY A 44 -25.13 1.00 -16.76
CA GLY A 44 -25.39 0.18 -15.57
C GLY A 44 -25.74 1.02 -14.35
N LEU A 45 -24.96 2.06 -14.05
CA LEU A 45 -25.24 3.01 -12.95
C LEU A 45 -26.63 3.67 -13.12
N PHE A 46 -26.96 4.10 -14.34
CA PHE A 46 -28.26 4.66 -14.66
C PHE A 46 -29.37 3.65 -14.38
N PHE A 47 -29.25 2.42 -14.85
CA PHE A 47 -30.29 1.42 -14.67
C PHE A 47 -30.38 0.86 -13.25
N ILE A 48 -29.32 0.90 -12.44
CA ILE A 48 -29.40 0.59 -11.00
C ILE A 48 -30.46 1.50 -10.36
N ASP A 49 -30.29 2.80 -10.49
CA ASP A 49 -31.21 3.75 -9.87
C ASP A 49 -32.56 3.78 -10.54
N PHE A 50 -32.60 3.75 -11.88
CA PHE A 50 -33.85 3.71 -12.63
C PHE A 50 -34.72 2.52 -12.24
N SER A 51 -34.13 1.34 -12.00
CA SER A 51 -34.88 0.14 -11.58
C SER A 51 -35.51 0.27 -10.20
N LEU A 52 -34.89 1.08 -9.33
CA LEU A 52 -35.39 1.34 -7.99
C LEU A 52 -36.47 2.42 -7.98
N THR A 53 -36.27 3.50 -8.73
CA THR A 53 -37.06 4.72 -8.65
C THR A 53 -38.10 4.87 -9.77
N TRP A 54 -37.86 4.24 -10.93
CA TRP A 54 -38.61 4.41 -12.19
C TRP A 54 -38.62 5.87 -12.68
N ARG A 55 -37.62 6.66 -12.32
CA ARG A 55 -37.49 8.07 -12.65
C ARG A 55 -36.20 8.30 -13.44
N GLY A 56 -36.34 8.74 -14.70
CA GLY A 56 -35.18 8.90 -15.59
C GLY A 56 -34.29 10.07 -15.22
N VAL A 57 -34.88 11.19 -14.77
CA VAL A 57 -34.13 12.37 -14.33
C VAL A 57 -33.38 12.05 -13.03
N HIS A 58 -34.05 11.33 -12.12
CA HIS A 58 -33.39 10.89 -10.88
C HIS A 58 -32.20 9.98 -11.18
N ALA A 59 -32.36 8.99 -12.07
CA ALA A 59 -31.28 8.09 -12.48
C ALA A 59 -30.11 8.83 -13.16
N PHE A 60 -30.42 9.85 -13.97
CA PHE A 60 -29.41 10.74 -14.54
C PHE A 60 -28.62 11.45 -13.42
N VAL A 61 -29.30 12.13 -12.48
CA VAL A 61 -28.66 12.87 -11.38
C VAL A 61 -27.83 11.92 -10.50
N PHE A 62 -28.37 10.75 -10.15
CA PHE A 62 -27.66 9.73 -9.37
C PHE A 62 -26.35 9.32 -10.06
N THR A 63 -26.40 8.99 -11.36
CA THR A 63 -25.22 8.58 -12.11
C THR A 63 -24.15 9.68 -12.11
N GLN A 64 -24.56 10.95 -12.38
CA GLN A 64 -23.61 12.06 -12.35
C GLN A 64 -23.00 12.26 -10.96
N ALA A 65 -23.79 12.10 -9.90
CA ALA A 65 -23.31 12.20 -8.53
C ALA A 65 -22.27 11.12 -8.20
N VAL A 66 -22.50 9.86 -8.60
CA VAL A 66 -21.53 8.77 -8.40
C VAL A 66 -20.24 9.03 -9.15
N VAL A 67 -20.30 9.42 -10.43
CA VAL A 67 -19.12 9.71 -11.26
C VAL A 67 -18.36 10.91 -10.69
N LEU A 68 -19.07 11.96 -10.27
CA LEU A 68 -18.45 13.15 -9.66
C LEU A 68 -17.78 12.81 -8.34
N LEU A 69 -18.43 12.01 -7.50
CA LEU A 69 -17.87 11.58 -6.21
C LEU A 69 -16.58 10.76 -6.42
N ALA A 70 -16.61 9.74 -7.28
CA ALA A 70 -15.43 8.93 -7.61
C ALA A 70 -14.29 9.81 -8.13
N ASN A 71 -14.61 10.78 -8.99
CA ASN A 71 -13.65 11.75 -9.50
C ASN A 71 -13.02 12.60 -8.39
N ARG A 72 -13.84 13.16 -7.46
CA ARG A 72 -13.33 14.01 -6.37
C ARG A 72 -12.51 13.24 -5.36
N VAL A 73 -12.92 12.02 -5.03
CA VAL A 73 -12.13 11.12 -4.18
C VAL A 73 -10.80 10.78 -4.84
N SER A 74 -10.82 10.46 -6.15
CA SER A 74 -9.60 10.17 -6.91
C SER A 74 -8.64 11.36 -6.95
N VAL A 75 -9.12 12.59 -7.19
CA VAL A 75 -8.29 13.80 -7.16
C VAL A 75 -7.70 14.03 -5.76
N GLY A 76 -8.51 13.85 -4.70
CA GLY A 76 -8.07 13.97 -3.33
C GLY A 76 -6.96 12.98 -2.99
N LYS A 77 -7.16 11.70 -3.35
CA LYS A 77 -6.18 10.63 -3.17
C LYS A 77 -4.89 10.90 -3.96
N THR A 78 -5.00 11.30 -5.23
CA THR A 78 -3.83 11.60 -6.08
C THR A 78 -2.98 12.74 -5.49
N ASN A 79 -3.60 13.73 -4.87
CA ASN A 79 -2.87 14.84 -4.24
C ASN A 79 -2.08 14.42 -3.00
N ILE A 80 -2.52 13.36 -2.30
CA ILE A 80 -1.92 12.88 -1.05
C ILE A 80 -0.99 11.70 -1.33
N LEU A 81 -1.44 10.71 -2.12
CA LEU A 81 -0.76 9.43 -2.32
C LEU A 81 -0.20 9.25 -3.73
N GLN A 82 -0.29 10.27 -4.59
CA GLN A 82 0.19 10.25 -5.99
C GLN A 82 -0.43 9.13 -6.85
N GLU A 83 -1.57 8.60 -6.43
CA GLU A 83 -2.28 7.50 -7.11
C GLU A 83 -3.77 7.80 -7.27
N PRO A 84 -4.38 7.54 -8.45
CA PRO A 84 -5.83 7.59 -8.64
C PRO A 84 -6.59 6.59 -7.77
N LEU A 85 -7.92 6.75 -7.68
CA LEU A 85 -8.79 5.82 -6.98
C LEU A 85 -8.74 4.42 -7.62
N VAL A 86 -8.58 3.39 -6.79
CA VAL A 86 -8.61 1.98 -7.16
C VAL A 86 -9.67 1.21 -6.36
N PHE A 87 -10.05 0.03 -6.84
CA PHE A 87 -11.07 -0.80 -6.18
C PHE A 87 -10.74 -1.14 -4.72
N SER A 88 -9.46 -1.31 -4.41
CA SER A 88 -8.98 -1.64 -3.06
C SER A 88 -9.19 -0.51 -2.04
N ASP A 89 -9.34 0.72 -2.48
CA ASP A 89 -9.63 1.84 -1.58
C ASP A 89 -10.99 1.66 -0.86
N CYS A 90 -11.90 0.89 -1.45
CA CYS A 90 -13.15 0.52 -0.78
C CYS A 90 -12.92 -0.31 0.49
N ILE A 91 -11.83 -1.07 0.57
CA ILE A 91 -11.46 -1.88 1.74
C ILE A 91 -10.98 -0.96 2.87
N LEU A 92 -10.23 0.09 2.50
CA LEU A 92 -9.66 1.08 3.43
C LEU A 92 -10.64 2.22 3.77
N TYR A 93 -11.84 2.23 3.18
CA TYR A 93 -12.80 3.34 3.33
C TYR A 93 -13.12 3.66 4.80
N PHE A 94 -13.29 2.63 5.63
CA PHE A 94 -13.57 2.82 7.06
C PHE A 94 -12.35 3.32 7.85
N ASP A 95 -11.14 3.02 7.40
CA ASP A 95 -9.91 3.48 8.05
C ASP A 95 -9.71 4.99 7.88
N VAL A 96 -10.21 5.57 6.79
CA VAL A 96 -10.21 7.04 6.58
C VAL A 96 -11.00 7.77 7.69
N PHE A 97 -12.09 7.18 8.17
CA PHE A 97 -12.89 7.76 9.27
C PHE A 97 -12.34 7.39 10.66
N ARG A 98 -11.65 6.25 10.77
CA ARG A 98 -11.08 5.78 12.04
C ARG A 98 -9.76 6.46 12.37
N TYR A 99 -8.96 6.79 11.34
CA TYR A 99 -7.62 7.38 11.46
C TYR A 99 -7.49 8.62 10.56
N PRO A 100 -8.33 9.67 10.75
CA PRO A 100 -8.38 10.83 9.85
C PRO A 100 -7.06 11.59 9.79
N GLU A 101 -6.25 11.53 10.84
CA GLU A 101 -4.90 12.12 10.91
C GLU A 101 -3.96 11.54 9.87
N LEU A 102 -3.99 10.23 9.60
CA LEU A 102 -3.13 9.59 8.60
C LEU A 102 -3.50 9.99 7.17
N PHE A 103 -4.76 10.36 6.94
CA PHE A 103 -5.27 10.76 5.62
C PHE A 103 -5.29 12.28 5.42
N GLN A 104 -4.68 13.05 6.31
CA GLN A 104 -4.61 14.52 6.25
C GLN A 104 -5.98 15.20 6.07
N ILE A 105 -7.03 14.63 6.68
CA ILE A 105 -8.37 15.18 6.63
C ILE A 105 -8.52 16.26 7.70
N THR A 106 -8.34 17.52 7.28
CA THR A 106 -8.60 18.65 8.18
C THR A 106 -10.10 18.80 8.47
N PRO A 107 -10.50 19.39 9.63
CA PRO A 107 -11.91 19.63 9.95
C PRO A 107 -12.65 20.42 8.87
N VAL A 108 -11.98 21.31 8.16
CA VAL A 108 -12.57 22.09 7.04
C VAL A 108 -12.85 21.16 5.86
N LYS A 109 -11.89 20.32 5.46
CA LYS A 109 -12.09 19.34 4.37
C LYS A 109 -13.23 18.36 4.72
N ALA A 110 -13.29 17.87 5.96
CA ALA A 110 -14.37 17.02 6.43
C ALA A 110 -15.74 17.69 6.33
N LYS A 111 -15.87 18.94 6.77
CA LYS A 111 -17.10 19.72 6.64
C LYS A 111 -17.51 19.93 5.17
N MET A 112 -16.57 20.22 4.28
CA MET A 112 -16.85 20.38 2.85
C MET A 112 -17.32 19.06 2.22
N LEU A 113 -16.75 17.92 2.59
CA LEU A 113 -17.21 16.61 2.13
C LEU A 113 -18.63 16.33 2.61
N ILE A 114 -18.91 16.53 3.90
CA ILE A 114 -20.26 16.34 4.47
C ILE A 114 -21.25 17.24 3.76
N LEU A 115 -20.94 18.53 3.57
CA LEU A 115 -21.81 19.47 2.86
C LEU A 115 -22.07 19.00 1.43
N GLY A 116 -21.06 18.49 0.73
CA GLY A 116 -21.19 17.92 -0.61
C GLY A 116 -22.16 16.72 -0.63
N PHE A 117 -22.01 15.78 0.30
CA PHE A 117 -22.91 14.62 0.43
C PHE A 117 -24.34 15.04 0.75
N VAL A 118 -24.52 15.99 1.69
CA VAL A 118 -25.85 16.52 2.03
C VAL A 118 -26.49 17.19 0.82
N SER A 119 -25.73 18.00 0.07
CA SER A 119 -26.24 18.69 -1.13
C SER A 119 -26.68 17.70 -2.21
N ILE A 120 -25.90 16.62 -2.43
CA ILE A 120 -26.27 15.54 -3.36
C ILE A 120 -27.53 14.83 -2.88
N GLY A 121 -27.62 14.51 -1.58
CA GLY A 121 -28.80 13.88 -0.99
C GLY A 121 -30.06 14.74 -1.14
N VAL A 122 -29.94 16.03 -0.88
CA VAL A 122 -31.06 17.00 -1.09
C VAL A 122 -31.48 17.06 -2.57
N ALA A 123 -30.50 17.14 -3.48
CA ALA A 123 -30.79 17.15 -4.92
C ALA A 123 -31.49 15.86 -5.36
N ALA A 124 -31.10 14.70 -4.85
CA ALA A 124 -31.73 13.41 -5.11
C ALA A 124 -33.20 13.40 -4.60
N VAL A 125 -33.42 13.84 -3.36
CA VAL A 125 -34.77 13.92 -2.78
C VAL A 125 -35.69 14.90 -3.57
N LEU A 126 -35.14 16.04 -3.98
CA LEU A 126 -35.86 16.98 -4.82
C LEU A 126 -36.24 16.36 -6.17
N ALA A 127 -35.28 15.68 -6.81
CA ALA A 127 -35.53 14.98 -8.07
C ALA A 127 -36.62 13.91 -7.95
N LEU A 128 -36.68 13.17 -6.83
CA LEU A 128 -37.74 12.20 -6.55
C LEU A 128 -39.14 12.85 -6.48
N ASN A 129 -39.22 14.08 -6.00
CA ASN A 129 -40.52 14.79 -5.88
C ASN A 129 -40.93 15.53 -7.15
N LEU A 130 -39.99 15.87 -8.03
CA LEU A 130 -40.26 16.64 -9.26
C LEU A 130 -40.63 15.76 -10.45
N GLU A 131 -40.33 14.47 -10.40
CA GLU A 131 -40.59 13.53 -11.50
C GLU A 131 -41.57 12.44 -11.11
N THR A 132 -42.62 12.23 -11.93
CA THR A 132 -43.52 11.08 -11.77
C THR A 132 -42.89 9.82 -12.33
N PRO A 133 -43.05 8.65 -11.68
CA PRO A 133 -42.48 7.40 -12.18
C PRO A 133 -43.10 7.02 -13.53
N TYR A 134 -42.28 6.47 -14.43
CA TYR A 134 -42.70 6.09 -15.79
C TYR A 134 -43.81 5.02 -15.81
N TRP A 135 -43.85 4.16 -14.80
CA TRP A 135 -44.88 3.11 -14.68
C TRP A 135 -45.42 3.06 -13.25
N GLY A 136 -46.72 2.75 -13.14
CA GLY A 136 -47.40 2.58 -11.85
C GLY A 136 -46.88 1.35 -11.06
N HIS A 137 -47.35 1.21 -9.83
CA HIS A 137 -46.88 0.19 -8.89
C HIS A 137 -47.24 -1.26 -9.30
N ASP A 138 -48.13 -1.45 -10.27
CA ASP A 138 -48.77 -2.74 -10.58
C ASP A 138 -47.90 -3.69 -11.41
N ASN A 139 -46.73 -3.24 -11.93
CA ASN A 139 -45.83 -4.01 -12.79
C ASN A 139 -44.53 -4.41 -12.08
N LEU A 140 -44.62 -5.17 -10.99
CA LEU A 140 -43.47 -5.59 -10.19
C LEU A 140 -42.44 -6.37 -11.04
N GLY A 141 -42.85 -7.21 -11.98
CA GLY A 141 -41.97 -7.95 -12.85
C GLY A 141 -41.12 -7.05 -13.74
N LEU A 142 -41.71 -5.99 -14.34
CA LEU A 142 -40.95 -5.01 -15.12
C LEU A 142 -39.93 -4.24 -14.27
N ARG A 143 -40.23 -4.03 -12.99
CA ARG A 143 -39.31 -3.36 -12.05
C ARG A 143 -38.12 -4.25 -11.70
N LEU A 144 -38.35 -5.51 -11.40
CA LEU A 144 -37.31 -6.42 -10.93
C LEU A 144 -36.38 -6.87 -12.05
N THR A 145 -36.84 -6.91 -13.31
CA THR A 145 -36.00 -7.40 -14.43
C THR A 145 -34.71 -6.57 -14.63
N PRO A 146 -34.74 -5.23 -14.79
CA PRO A 146 -33.51 -4.45 -14.93
C PRO A 146 -32.62 -4.55 -13.70
N LEU A 147 -33.20 -4.57 -12.50
CA LEU A 147 -32.46 -4.72 -11.26
C LEU A 147 -31.74 -6.08 -11.21
N ALA A 148 -32.41 -7.17 -11.59
CA ALA A 148 -31.79 -8.50 -11.65
C ALA A 148 -30.66 -8.57 -12.68
N ILE A 149 -30.84 -7.96 -13.86
CA ILE A 149 -29.79 -7.90 -14.89
C ILE A 149 -28.56 -7.13 -14.38
N VAL A 150 -28.76 -5.94 -13.80
CA VAL A 150 -27.67 -5.13 -13.29
C VAL A 150 -26.98 -5.82 -12.12
N THR A 151 -27.75 -6.44 -11.22
CA THR A 151 -27.18 -7.24 -10.12
C THR A 151 -26.34 -8.40 -10.64
N ALA A 152 -26.81 -9.09 -11.69
CA ALA A 152 -26.06 -10.16 -12.33
C ALA A 152 -24.74 -9.67 -12.96
N ILE A 153 -24.77 -8.51 -13.61
CA ILE A 153 -23.56 -7.89 -14.18
C ILE A 153 -22.55 -7.51 -13.06
N ILE A 154 -23.03 -6.91 -11.96
CA ILE A 154 -22.18 -6.57 -10.81
C ILE A 154 -21.61 -7.81 -10.13
N ALA A 155 -22.42 -8.87 -10.02
CA ALA A 155 -22.00 -10.13 -9.40
C ALA A 155 -21.04 -10.95 -10.29
N ALA A 156 -21.06 -10.75 -11.60
CA ALA A 156 -20.31 -11.55 -12.57
C ALA A 156 -18.79 -11.66 -12.24
N PRO A 157 -18.07 -10.61 -11.84
CA PRO A 157 -16.65 -10.73 -11.48
C PRO A 157 -16.39 -11.68 -10.29
N PHE A 158 -17.37 -11.87 -9.42
CA PHE A 158 -17.24 -12.69 -8.21
C PHE A 158 -17.66 -14.16 -8.43
N ILE A 159 -18.21 -14.49 -9.59
CA ILE A 159 -18.67 -15.83 -9.95
C ILE A 159 -17.59 -16.53 -10.76
N LYS A 160 -17.00 -17.62 -10.25
CA LYS A 160 -15.92 -18.37 -10.90
C LYS A 160 -16.22 -18.78 -12.35
N LEU A 161 -17.48 -19.04 -12.69
CA LEU A 161 -17.87 -19.43 -14.04
C LEU A 161 -17.72 -18.28 -15.06
N THR A 162 -17.95 -17.04 -14.64
CA THR A 162 -17.92 -15.85 -15.51
C THR A 162 -16.57 -15.13 -15.50
N GLN A 163 -15.73 -15.38 -14.50
CA GLN A 163 -14.40 -14.76 -14.35
C GLN A 163 -13.53 -14.87 -15.62
N PRO A 164 -13.34 -16.07 -16.25
CA PRO A 164 -12.48 -16.17 -17.43
C PRO A 164 -12.96 -15.33 -18.61
N LEU A 165 -14.28 -15.19 -18.77
CA LEU A 165 -14.87 -14.38 -19.83
C LEU A 165 -14.63 -12.89 -19.58
N MET A 166 -14.87 -12.43 -18.34
CA MET A 166 -14.67 -11.05 -17.93
C MET A 166 -13.19 -10.66 -18.02
N GLU A 167 -12.31 -11.51 -17.52
CA GLU A 167 -10.86 -11.33 -17.60
C GLU A 167 -10.38 -11.26 -19.04
N SER A 168 -10.79 -12.21 -19.90
CA SER A 168 -10.47 -12.18 -21.32
C SER A 168 -10.92 -10.90 -22.01
N TRP A 169 -12.02 -10.32 -21.59
CA TRP A 169 -12.48 -9.03 -22.13
C TRP A 169 -11.57 -7.88 -21.69
N VAL A 170 -11.26 -7.79 -20.38
CA VAL A 170 -10.44 -6.71 -19.81
C VAL A 170 -8.99 -6.82 -20.29
N SER A 171 -8.42 -8.01 -20.44
CA SER A 171 -7.07 -8.26 -20.92
C SER A 171 -6.81 -7.76 -22.34
N ARG A 172 -7.85 -7.39 -23.10
CA ARG A 172 -7.70 -6.76 -24.41
C ARG A 172 -7.18 -5.32 -24.35
N PHE A 173 -7.22 -4.68 -23.18
CA PHE A 173 -6.84 -3.27 -23.00
C PHE A 173 -6.12 -2.96 -21.70
N ILE A 174 -6.20 -3.82 -20.68
CA ILE A 174 -5.41 -3.76 -19.44
C ILE A 174 -4.74 -5.12 -19.28
N THR A 175 -3.40 -5.16 -19.32
CA THR A 175 -2.62 -6.40 -19.18
C THR A 175 -1.79 -6.42 -17.91
N THR A 176 -1.25 -5.28 -17.53
CA THR A 176 -0.42 -5.06 -16.35
C THR A 176 -0.89 -3.80 -15.62
N PRO A 177 -0.73 -3.73 -14.29
CA PRO A 177 -1.21 -2.58 -13.53
C PRO A 177 -0.33 -1.34 -13.72
N ASP A 178 -0.76 -0.40 -14.55
CA ASP A 178 -0.22 0.97 -14.66
C ASP A 178 -1.36 1.98 -14.49
N ILE A 179 -1.75 2.22 -13.25
CA ILE A 179 -2.96 2.98 -12.90
C ILE A 179 -3.01 4.37 -13.53
N LYS A 180 -1.86 5.08 -13.60
CA LYS A 180 -1.81 6.45 -14.14
C LYS A 180 -2.04 6.44 -15.65
N ASN A 181 -1.41 5.52 -16.35
CA ASN A 181 -1.53 5.38 -17.80
C ASN A 181 -2.86 4.78 -18.20
N ASP A 182 -3.32 3.76 -17.47
CA ASP A 182 -4.62 3.12 -17.70
C ASP A 182 -5.78 4.11 -17.51
N CYS A 183 -5.77 4.92 -16.45
CA CYS A 183 -6.78 5.96 -16.25
C CYS A 183 -6.78 7.01 -17.36
N ARG A 184 -5.58 7.36 -17.88
CA ARG A 184 -5.44 8.29 -19.01
C ARG A 184 -6.05 7.73 -20.29
N ASN A 185 -5.91 6.43 -20.52
CA ASN A 185 -6.31 5.77 -21.77
C ASN A 185 -7.76 5.24 -21.73
N HIS A 186 -8.27 4.85 -20.59
CA HIS A 186 -9.53 4.09 -20.47
C HIS A 186 -10.58 4.78 -19.58
N GLY A 187 -10.21 5.76 -18.76
CA GLY A 187 -11.07 6.44 -17.82
C GLY A 187 -11.11 5.76 -16.44
N LEU A 188 -11.40 6.57 -15.41
CA LEU A 188 -11.29 6.19 -14.00
C LEU A 188 -12.15 4.97 -13.64
N LEU A 189 -13.45 5.02 -13.94
CA LEU A 189 -14.37 3.94 -13.56
C LEU A 189 -14.13 2.66 -14.35
N THR A 190 -13.68 2.77 -15.61
CA THR A 190 -13.29 1.61 -16.43
C THR A 190 -12.11 0.89 -15.81
N VAL A 191 -11.09 1.63 -15.37
CA VAL A 191 -9.91 1.07 -14.71
C VAL A 191 -10.26 0.49 -13.35
N PHE A 192 -11.07 1.19 -12.55
CA PHE A 192 -11.56 0.70 -11.26
C PHE A 192 -12.22 -0.69 -11.39
N VAL A 193 -13.15 -0.84 -12.34
CA VAL A 193 -13.86 -2.11 -12.58
C VAL A 193 -12.94 -3.15 -13.25
N GLY A 194 -12.09 -2.73 -14.19
CA GLY A 194 -11.14 -3.62 -14.87
C GLY A 194 -10.15 -4.24 -13.89
N TYR A 195 -9.59 -3.44 -13.00
CA TYR A 195 -8.68 -3.92 -11.96
C TYR A 195 -9.37 -4.86 -10.96
N LEU A 196 -10.62 -4.56 -10.58
CA LEU A 196 -11.42 -5.47 -9.75
C LEU A 196 -11.64 -6.83 -10.44
N ILE A 197 -11.92 -6.84 -11.76
CA ILE A 197 -12.11 -8.07 -12.54
C ILE A 197 -10.81 -8.90 -12.53
N HIS A 198 -9.67 -8.28 -12.87
CA HIS A 198 -8.38 -8.96 -12.82
C HIS A 198 -8.05 -9.48 -11.43
N TRP A 199 -8.28 -8.66 -10.41
CA TRP A 199 -8.07 -9.07 -9.03
C TRP A 199 -8.95 -10.26 -8.64
N CYS A 200 -10.23 -10.30 -9.03
CA CYS A 200 -11.12 -11.42 -8.76
C CYS A 200 -10.69 -12.71 -9.48
N ALA A 201 -10.15 -12.58 -10.69
CA ALA A 201 -9.72 -13.71 -11.52
C ALA A 201 -8.29 -14.20 -11.19
N ALA A 202 -7.49 -13.43 -10.47
CA ALA A 202 -6.09 -13.74 -10.19
C ALA A 202 -5.93 -15.08 -9.45
N ASP A 203 -5.08 -15.96 -10.01
CA ASP A 203 -4.65 -17.23 -9.43
C ASP A 203 -3.13 -17.27 -9.37
N HIS A 204 -2.58 -17.30 -8.17
CA HIS A 204 -1.14 -17.33 -7.92
C HIS A 204 -0.60 -18.75 -7.69
N THR A 205 -1.42 -19.78 -7.80
CA THR A 205 -1.06 -21.15 -7.44
C THR A 205 0.20 -21.63 -8.16
N THR A 206 0.26 -21.46 -9.49
CA THR A 206 1.41 -21.89 -10.30
C THR A 206 2.68 -21.12 -9.96
N LEU A 207 2.59 -19.78 -9.79
CA LEU A 207 3.71 -18.93 -9.40
C LEU A 207 4.26 -19.35 -8.04
N VAL A 208 3.40 -19.47 -7.04
CA VAL A 208 3.78 -19.84 -5.68
C VAL A 208 4.41 -21.24 -5.64
N GLN A 209 3.83 -22.21 -6.36
CA GLN A 209 4.39 -23.56 -6.45
C GLN A 209 5.78 -23.58 -7.10
N SER A 210 5.99 -22.84 -8.19
CA SER A 210 7.28 -22.76 -8.85
C SER A 210 8.35 -22.12 -7.96
N LYS A 211 8.04 -21.00 -7.31
CA LYS A 211 8.96 -20.33 -6.36
C LYS A 211 9.23 -21.20 -5.13
N HIS A 212 8.23 -21.86 -4.58
CA HIS A 212 8.42 -22.77 -3.45
C HIS A 212 9.32 -23.95 -3.83
N ALA A 213 9.17 -24.53 -5.03
CA ALA A 213 10.04 -25.59 -5.51
C ALA A 213 11.51 -25.16 -5.60
N VAL A 214 11.79 -23.93 -6.08
CA VAL A 214 13.14 -23.35 -6.12
C VAL A 214 13.71 -23.19 -4.72
N LEU A 215 12.94 -22.65 -3.78
CA LEU A 215 13.36 -22.49 -2.38
C LEU A 215 13.67 -23.85 -1.72
N LYS A 216 12.83 -24.86 -1.96
CA LYS A 216 13.04 -26.20 -1.44
C LYS A 216 14.28 -26.89 -2.03
N ALA A 217 14.60 -26.64 -3.29
CA ALA A 217 15.81 -27.14 -3.92
C ALA A 217 17.08 -26.49 -3.31
N ALA A 218 17.04 -25.16 -3.10
CA ALA A 218 18.13 -24.44 -2.44
C ALA A 218 18.35 -24.92 -0.99
N LYS A 219 17.29 -25.18 -0.22
CA LYS A 219 17.37 -25.68 1.16
C LYS A 219 18.08 -27.04 1.26
N LYS A 220 17.97 -27.92 0.26
CA LYS A 220 18.65 -29.24 0.26
C LYS A 220 20.17 -29.13 0.19
N SER A 221 20.72 -28.01 -0.27
CA SER A 221 22.17 -27.77 -0.37
C SER A 221 22.76 -27.00 0.82
N ALA A 222 21.93 -26.41 1.68
CA ALA A 222 22.36 -25.63 2.84
C ALA A 222 22.38 -26.49 4.11
N SER A 223 23.51 -26.48 4.84
CA SER A 223 23.70 -27.38 5.98
C SER A 223 23.34 -26.79 7.34
N LYS A 224 23.37 -25.47 7.52
CA LYS A 224 23.09 -24.80 8.82
C LYS A 224 22.76 -23.32 8.60
N SER A 225 21.88 -22.75 9.44
CA SER A 225 21.62 -21.31 9.46
C SER A 225 22.84 -20.55 9.99
N THR A 226 23.19 -19.46 9.33
CA THR A 226 24.44 -18.71 9.57
C THR A 226 24.33 -17.71 10.72
N TYR A 227 23.17 -17.08 10.89
CA TYR A 227 22.97 -15.98 11.84
C TYR A 227 22.19 -16.41 13.08
N ASP A 228 22.58 -15.87 14.24
CA ASP A 228 21.85 -16.05 15.50
C ASP A 228 20.60 -15.16 15.54
N GLN A 229 20.73 -13.94 15.03
CA GLN A 229 19.56 -13.07 14.81
C GLN A 229 19.64 -12.41 13.43
N ILE A 230 18.45 -12.26 12.82
CA ILE A 230 18.24 -11.49 11.60
C ILE A 230 17.26 -10.38 11.93
N ILE A 231 17.66 -9.13 11.73
CA ILE A 231 16.83 -7.94 11.99
C ILE A 231 16.64 -7.19 10.69
N VAL A 232 15.39 -6.94 10.32
CA VAL A 232 15.00 -6.11 9.19
C VAL A 232 14.24 -4.91 9.72
N ILE A 233 14.75 -3.71 9.47
CA ILE A 233 14.13 -2.45 9.87
C ILE A 233 13.61 -1.73 8.62
N GLN A 234 12.31 -1.65 8.51
CA GLN A 234 11.61 -0.80 7.56
C GLN A 234 11.40 0.56 8.23
N SER A 235 12.21 1.54 7.85
CA SER A 235 12.17 2.89 8.40
C SER A 235 11.19 3.75 7.61
N GLU A 236 10.16 4.23 8.28
CA GLU A 236 9.10 5.06 7.71
C GLU A 236 9.67 6.29 7.02
N SER A 237 9.39 6.44 5.73
CA SER A 237 9.79 7.59 4.89
C SER A 237 11.28 7.94 4.95
N PHE A 238 12.18 6.99 5.25
CA PHE A 238 13.62 7.27 5.31
C PHE A 238 14.19 7.48 3.91
N PHE A 239 14.70 8.69 3.68
CA PHE A 239 15.31 9.12 2.41
C PHE A 239 16.43 10.10 2.70
N ASP A 240 17.63 9.83 2.22
CA ASP A 240 18.76 10.76 2.39
C ASP A 240 18.57 12.02 1.53
N LEU A 241 17.97 13.06 2.10
CA LEU A 241 17.73 14.34 1.41
C LEU A 241 19.02 15.00 0.89
N ARG A 242 20.19 14.64 1.42
CA ARG A 242 21.48 15.17 0.95
C ARG A 242 21.74 14.80 -0.51
N ARG A 243 21.17 13.66 -0.99
CA ARG A 243 21.21 13.30 -2.42
C ARG A 243 20.55 14.33 -3.32
N LEU A 244 19.63 15.12 -2.78
CA LEU A 244 18.92 16.19 -3.48
C LEU A 244 19.43 17.60 -3.10
N GLY A 245 20.55 17.68 -2.41
CA GLY A 245 21.22 18.95 -2.07
C GLY A 245 20.81 19.59 -0.75
N ALA A 246 20.06 18.90 0.12
CA ALA A 246 19.83 19.39 1.48
C ALA A 246 21.13 19.31 2.30
N SER A 247 21.51 20.43 2.94
CA SER A 247 22.77 20.55 3.71
C SER A 247 22.59 20.32 5.21
N ASP A 248 21.37 20.45 5.73
CA ASP A 248 21.10 20.66 7.15
C ASP A 248 20.65 19.37 7.88
N VAL A 249 20.87 18.20 7.28
CA VAL A 249 20.60 16.90 7.90
C VAL A 249 21.88 16.16 8.20
N SER A 250 21.99 15.62 9.44
CA SER A 250 23.14 14.85 9.90
C SER A 250 22.78 13.38 10.05
N LEU A 251 23.39 12.51 9.24
CA LEU A 251 23.21 11.05 9.25
C LEU A 251 24.55 10.36 9.55
N GLN A 252 25.12 10.66 10.73
CA GLN A 252 26.49 10.25 11.08
C GLN A 252 26.62 8.72 11.22
N ASN A 253 25.62 8.05 11.77
CA ASN A 253 25.63 6.60 11.92
C ASN A 253 25.47 5.91 10.56
N PHE A 254 24.56 6.41 9.73
CA PHE A 254 24.35 5.89 8.37
C PHE A 254 25.64 5.99 7.54
N ASP A 255 26.34 7.15 7.61
CA ASP A 255 27.60 7.36 6.89
C ASP A 255 28.72 6.46 7.42
N ARG A 256 28.84 6.30 8.74
CA ARG A 256 29.79 5.38 9.36
C ARG A 256 29.53 3.95 8.92
N LEU A 257 28.29 3.50 9.06
CA LEU A 257 27.88 2.12 8.80
C LEU A 257 27.95 1.76 7.31
N LYS A 258 27.82 2.72 6.40
CA LYS A 258 28.09 2.51 4.97
C LYS A 258 29.46 1.94 4.69
N ASN A 259 30.47 2.38 5.43
CA ASN A 259 31.86 1.90 5.26
C ASN A 259 32.05 0.47 5.79
N GLU A 260 31.15 0.01 6.67
CA GLU A 260 31.22 -1.30 7.32
C GLU A 260 30.20 -2.30 6.71
N ALA A 261 29.30 -1.82 5.84
CA ALA A 261 28.21 -2.60 5.30
C ALA A 261 28.69 -3.72 4.36
N LEU A 262 28.01 -4.86 4.36
CA LEU A 262 28.13 -5.86 3.29
C LEU A 262 27.73 -5.26 1.95
N GLN A 263 26.58 -4.56 1.96
CA GLN A 263 26.06 -3.86 0.80
C GLN A 263 25.31 -2.59 1.24
N PHE A 264 25.35 -1.57 0.40
CA PHE A 264 24.56 -0.35 0.53
C PHE A 264 24.25 0.22 -0.84
N GLY A 265 23.24 1.05 -0.96
CA GLY A 265 22.88 1.68 -2.22
C GLY A 265 21.47 2.24 -2.22
N LEU A 266 20.92 2.39 -3.41
CA LEU A 266 19.52 2.75 -3.59
C LEU A 266 18.62 1.53 -3.41
N PHE A 267 17.43 1.79 -2.88
CA PHE A 267 16.40 0.81 -2.66
C PHE A 267 15.19 1.14 -3.53
N GLU A 268 14.95 0.31 -4.54
CA GLU A 268 13.79 0.43 -5.41
C GLU A 268 12.56 -0.07 -4.68
N ASN A 269 11.65 0.84 -4.39
CA ASN A 269 10.41 0.52 -3.70
C ASN A 269 9.41 -0.16 -4.66
N ALA A 270 8.55 -1.01 -4.11
CA ALA A 270 7.52 -1.69 -4.90
C ALA A 270 6.48 -0.73 -5.49
N PHE A 271 6.46 0.51 -5.02
CA PHE A 271 5.49 1.50 -5.50
C PHE A 271 5.87 2.93 -5.12
N SER A 272 5.52 3.91 -5.95
CA SER A 272 5.62 5.32 -5.61
C SER A 272 4.45 5.78 -4.74
N GLY A 273 4.72 6.63 -3.75
CA GLY A 273 3.73 7.15 -2.80
C GLY A 273 3.70 6.39 -1.47
N GLY A 274 2.98 6.90 -0.47
CA GLY A 274 2.98 6.43 0.91
C GLY A 274 2.27 5.09 1.15
N TYR A 275 2.61 4.06 0.41
CA TYR A 275 2.02 2.73 0.53
C TYR A 275 2.98 1.71 1.15
N THR A 276 3.35 1.96 2.40
CA THR A 276 4.21 1.10 3.23
C THR A 276 3.97 -0.40 3.05
N GLN A 277 2.69 -0.81 3.06
CA GLN A 277 2.30 -2.22 2.96
C GLN A 277 2.72 -2.91 1.64
N ARG A 278 2.89 -2.17 0.55
CA ARG A 278 3.27 -2.76 -0.75
C ARG A 278 4.75 -3.09 -0.78
N THR A 279 5.58 -2.18 -0.32
CA THR A 279 7.02 -2.41 -0.15
C THR A 279 7.25 -3.51 0.88
N GLU A 280 6.57 -3.47 2.04
CA GLU A 280 6.62 -4.48 3.09
C GLU A 280 6.28 -5.89 2.54
N PHE A 281 5.23 -6.00 1.72
CA PHE A 281 4.84 -7.28 1.11
C PHE A 281 5.88 -7.80 0.11
N ALA A 282 6.43 -6.94 -0.75
CA ALA A 282 7.47 -7.31 -1.70
C ALA A 282 8.74 -7.79 -0.98
N VAL A 283 9.16 -7.09 0.08
CA VAL A 283 10.29 -7.48 0.95
C VAL A 283 10.04 -8.85 1.60
N LEU A 284 8.84 -9.09 2.10
CA LEU A 284 8.50 -10.33 2.82
C LEU A 284 8.32 -11.53 1.89
N THR A 285 7.90 -11.34 0.63
CA THR A 285 7.59 -12.44 -0.30
C THR A 285 8.66 -12.65 -1.36
N GLY A 286 9.43 -11.63 -1.69
CA GLY A 286 10.37 -11.65 -2.82
C GLY A 286 9.66 -11.67 -4.17
N LEU A 287 8.46 -11.11 -4.25
CA LEU A 287 7.70 -10.99 -5.49
C LEU A 287 7.88 -9.62 -6.09
N SER A 288 8.22 -9.57 -7.40
CA SER A 288 8.26 -8.31 -8.15
C SER A 288 6.85 -7.73 -8.36
N ILE A 289 6.79 -6.47 -8.77
CA ILE A 289 5.52 -5.78 -9.08
C ILE A 289 4.71 -6.55 -10.12
N GLU A 290 5.36 -7.06 -11.16
CA GLU A 290 4.74 -7.83 -12.22
C GLU A 290 4.19 -9.17 -11.71
N GLU A 291 4.90 -9.83 -10.79
CA GLU A 291 4.51 -11.10 -10.20
C GLU A 291 3.35 -10.94 -9.20
N ILE A 292 3.30 -9.84 -8.45
CA ILE A 292 2.17 -9.50 -7.57
C ILE A 292 0.94 -9.14 -8.42
N GLY A 293 1.14 -8.47 -9.56
CA GLY A 293 0.09 -8.07 -10.47
C GLY A 293 -0.96 -7.16 -9.79
N PHE A 294 -2.23 -7.42 -10.02
CA PHE A 294 -3.31 -6.57 -9.48
C PHE A 294 -3.52 -6.71 -7.96
N ASP A 295 -2.94 -7.71 -7.31
CA ASP A 295 -2.92 -7.79 -5.84
C ASP A 295 -2.02 -6.71 -5.21
N LEU A 296 -1.14 -6.07 -5.97
CA LEU A 296 -0.28 -4.96 -5.54
C LEU A 296 -1.08 -3.86 -4.81
N TYR A 297 -2.31 -3.60 -5.23
CA TYR A 297 -3.13 -2.54 -4.63
C TYR A 297 -3.63 -2.82 -3.21
N TYR A 298 -3.72 -4.11 -2.82
CA TYR A 298 -3.95 -4.51 -1.43
C TYR A 298 -3.46 -5.95 -1.19
N PRO A 299 -2.14 -6.17 -1.14
CA PRO A 299 -1.55 -7.50 -1.12
C PRO A 299 -1.92 -8.30 0.14
N TYR A 300 -2.15 -7.64 1.26
CA TYR A 300 -2.50 -8.27 2.52
C TYR A 300 -3.83 -9.01 2.51
N PHE A 301 -4.74 -8.65 1.62
CA PHE A 301 -6.03 -9.35 1.54
C PHE A 301 -5.88 -10.85 1.21
N ARG A 302 -4.83 -11.20 0.48
CA ARG A 302 -4.54 -12.59 0.07
C ARG A 302 -3.21 -13.10 0.61
N ALA A 303 -2.70 -12.52 1.68
CA ALA A 303 -1.41 -12.87 2.26
C ALA A 303 -1.21 -14.38 2.47
N ALA A 304 -2.26 -15.11 2.88
CA ALA A 304 -2.23 -16.55 3.09
C ALA A 304 -1.83 -17.35 1.83
N ASN A 305 -2.12 -16.86 0.63
CA ASN A 305 -1.75 -17.54 -0.61
C ASN A 305 -0.23 -17.58 -0.82
N PHE A 306 0.51 -16.67 -0.17
CA PHE A 306 1.95 -16.48 -0.37
C PHE A 306 2.79 -16.99 0.81
N GLN A 307 2.18 -17.61 1.83
CA GLN A 307 2.88 -18.08 3.03
C GLN A 307 4.09 -18.95 2.70
N SER A 308 3.93 -19.94 1.82
CA SER A 308 4.99 -20.93 1.52
C SER A 308 6.25 -20.34 0.86
N ILE A 309 6.19 -19.12 0.34
CA ILE A 309 7.32 -18.43 -0.28
C ILE A 309 7.83 -17.26 0.57
N SER A 310 7.11 -16.89 1.62
CA SER A 310 7.45 -15.74 2.46
C SER A 310 8.76 -15.93 3.24
N LEU A 311 9.41 -14.82 3.57
CA LEU A 311 10.63 -14.82 4.37
C LEU A 311 10.39 -15.33 5.79
N PRO A 312 9.36 -14.84 6.55
CA PRO A 312 9.13 -15.33 7.90
C PRO A 312 8.83 -16.82 7.96
N ASN A 313 8.01 -17.35 7.03
CA ASN A 313 7.76 -18.80 6.98
C ASN A 313 9.05 -19.60 6.67
N ALA A 314 9.86 -19.13 5.71
CA ALA A 314 11.11 -19.81 5.37
C ALA A 314 12.12 -19.81 6.53
N LEU A 315 12.15 -18.74 7.33
CA LEU A 315 13.01 -18.66 8.52
C LEU A 315 12.45 -19.50 9.67
N ALA A 316 11.13 -19.52 9.90
CA ALA A 316 10.48 -20.40 10.87
C ALA A 316 10.78 -21.88 10.60
N GLU A 317 10.79 -22.28 9.31
CA GLU A 317 11.20 -23.63 8.89
C GLU A 317 12.69 -23.93 9.12
N ASN A 318 13.50 -22.93 9.46
CA ASN A 318 14.93 -23.04 9.82
C ASN A 318 15.17 -22.67 11.30
N ASP A 319 14.18 -22.96 12.14
CA ASP A 319 14.20 -22.83 13.60
C ASP A 319 14.34 -21.38 14.13
N TYR A 320 13.98 -20.36 13.34
CA TYR A 320 13.87 -19.00 13.82
C TYR A 320 12.49 -18.74 14.47
N ASN A 321 12.50 -18.10 15.64
CA ASN A 321 11.31 -17.44 16.16
C ASN A 321 11.08 -16.16 15.37
N THR A 322 9.90 -16.00 14.79
CA THR A 322 9.63 -14.89 13.88
C THR A 322 8.67 -13.88 14.50
N SER A 323 9.14 -12.65 14.66
CA SER A 323 8.42 -11.55 15.32
C SER A 323 8.26 -10.35 14.41
N PHE A 324 7.05 -9.79 14.36
CA PHE A 324 6.73 -8.54 13.69
C PHE A 324 6.51 -7.46 14.75
N ILE A 325 7.22 -6.33 14.65
CA ILE A 325 7.18 -5.24 15.62
C ILE A 325 6.76 -3.96 14.92
N HIS A 326 5.66 -3.33 15.40
CA HIS A 326 5.17 -2.07 14.82
C HIS A 326 4.40 -1.25 15.87
N PRO A 327 4.83 -0.01 16.18
CA PRO A 327 4.21 0.79 17.23
C PRO A 327 2.91 1.48 16.81
N PHE A 328 2.11 0.82 15.98
CA PHE A 328 0.79 1.27 15.58
C PHE A 328 -0.23 0.14 15.69
N THR A 329 -1.52 0.47 15.52
CA THR A 329 -2.59 -0.51 15.72
C THR A 329 -2.53 -1.69 14.74
N GLU A 330 -2.70 -2.89 15.26
CA GLU A 330 -2.70 -4.14 14.49
C GLU A 330 -3.79 -4.20 13.40
N ARG A 331 -4.86 -3.41 13.56
CA ARG A 331 -6.00 -3.40 12.65
C ARG A 331 -5.74 -2.58 11.39
N PHE A 332 -4.84 -1.60 11.47
CA PHE A 332 -4.49 -0.78 10.31
C PHE A 332 -3.84 -1.66 9.23
N PHE A 333 -4.29 -1.53 7.99
CA PHE A 333 -3.98 -2.43 6.87
C PHE A 333 -4.30 -3.92 7.13
N GLY A 334 -5.00 -4.26 8.21
CA GLY A 334 -5.34 -5.67 8.52
C GLY A 334 -4.12 -6.53 8.91
N ARG A 335 -3.04 -5.93 9.45
CA ARG A 335 -1.80 -6.62 9.83
C ARG A 335 -2.02 -7.77 10.80
N HIS A 336 -3.00 -7.67 11.73
CA HIS A 336 -3.39 -8.76 12.64
C HIS A 336 -3.78 -10.08 11.93
N LYS A 337 -4.18 -10.01 10.65
CA LYS A 337 -4.47 -11.19 9.80
C LYS A 337 -3.34 -11.49 8.83
N ALA A 338 -2.78 -10.45 8.21
CA ALA A 338 -1.79 -10.61 7.16
C ALA A 338 -0.46 -11.14 7.68
N MET A 339 0.06 -10.64 8.81
CA MET A 339 1.36 -11.04 9.32
C MET A 339 1.39 -12.51 9.79
N PRO A 340 0.43 -13.02 10.57
CA PRO A 340 0.36 -14.45 10.86
C PRO A 340 0.17 -15.30 9.61
N ALA A 341 -0.61 -14.83 8.62
CA ALA A 341 -0.80 -15.54 7.36
C ALA A 341 0.50 -15.63 6.53
N LEU A 342 1.43 -14.70 6.69
CA LEU A 342 2.77 -14.74 6.09
C LEU A 342 3.78 -15.57 6.92
N GLY A 343 3.41 -16.05 8.12
CA GLY A 343 4.25 -16.94 8.92
C GLY A 343 4.94 -16.28 10.12
N PHE A 344 4.58 -15.05 10.51
CA PHE A 344 5.02 -14.50 11.78
C PHE A 344 4.30 -15.20 12.94
N GLN A 345 5.08 -15.65 13.93
CA GLN A 345 4.59 -16.34 15.13
C GLN A 345 4.18 -15.36 16.22
N THR A 346 4.85 -14.22 16.30
CA THR A 346 4.59 -13.21 17.33
C THR A 346 4.35 -11.84 16.68
N LEU A 347 3.31 -11.14 17.16
CA LEU A 347 3.02 -9.75 16.78
C LEU A 347 3.20 -8.86 18.01
N MET A 348 4.11 -7.90 17.93
CA MET A 348 4.36 -6.87 18.93
C MET A 348 3.87 -5.54 18.38
N MET A 349 2.58 -5.26 18.56
CA MET A 349 1.88 -4.10 18.02
C MET A 349 1.52 -3.13 19.16
N LYS A 350 1.04 -1.94 18.82
CA LYS A 350 0.67 -0.92 19.84
C LYS A 350 -0.15 -1.47 21.01
N GLU A 351 -1.01 -2.44 20.74
CA GLU A 351 -1.91 -3.03 21.75
C GLU A 351 -1.18 -3.86 22.81
N ASN A 352 0.01 -4.38 22.50
CA ASN A 352 0.80 -5.25 23.39
C ASN A 352 2.27 -4.81 23.56
N LEU A 353 2.67 -3.69 22.93
CA LEU A 353 3.92 -3.02 23.26
C LEU A 353 3.79 -2.26 24.60
N PRO A 354 4.89 -2.09 25.35
CA PRO A 354 4.90 -1.18 26.49
C PRO A 354 4.63 0.26 26.01
N ASP A 355 4.30 1.15 26.95
CA ASP A 355 4.14 2.57 26.65
C ASP A 355 5.51 3.18 26.28
N LEU A 356 5.75 3.34 24.99
CA LEU A 356 6.97 3.91 24.43
C LEU A 356 6.83 5.42 24.26
N ALA A 357 7.89 6.16 24.56
CA ALA A 357 7.89 7.60 24.39
C ALA A 357 7.63 8.01 22.92
N ASN A 358 6.87 9.07 22.74
CA ASN A 358 6.63 9.67 21.43
C ASN A 358 7.68 10.74 21.12
N PHE A 359 7.87 10.99 19.80
CA PHE A 359 8.49 12.19 19.30
C PHE A 359 7.57 12.80 18.22
N GLY A 360 7.02 13.97 18.51
CA GLY A 360 5.89 14.49 17.76
C GLY A 360 4.63 13.60 17.96
N PRO A 361 3.85 13.32 16.91
CA PRO A 361 2.58 12.61 17.03
C PRO A 361 2.72 11.09 17.16
N HIS A 362 3.90 10.52 16.93
CA HIS A 362 4.11 9.07 16.84
C HIS A 362 5.20 8.58 17.79
N THR A 363 5.24 7.26 17.99
CA THR A 363 6.27 6.60 18.81
C THR A 363 7.65 6.90 18.24
N SER A 364 8.57 7.34 19.13
CA SER A 364 9.95 7.65 18.79
C SER A 364 10.70 6.44 18.28
N ASP A 365 11.45 6.61 17.18
CA ASP A 365 12.35 5.59 16.64
C ASP A 365 13.41 5.20 17.66
N ILE A 366 13.95 6.17 18.40
CA ILE A 366 14.92 5.91 19.48
C ILE A 366 14.29 5.04 20.60
N ALA A 367 13.03 5.30 20.96
CA ALA A 367 12.34 4.50 21.98
C ALA A 367 12.06 3.07 21.48
N LEU A 368 11.65 2.93 20.24
CA LEU A 368 11.44 1.65 19.58
C LEU A 368 12.76 0.86 19.46
N GLY A 369 13.86 1.53 19.10
CA GLY A 369 15.20 0.93 19.03
C GLY A 369 15.66 0.40 20.39
N LYS A 370 15.45 1.14 21.46
CA LYS A 370 15.75 0.67 22.83
C LYS A 370 14.94 -0.56 23.21
N TYR A 371 13.65 -0.57 22.85
CA TYR A 371 12.79 -1.75 23.05
C TYR A 371 13.31 -2.95 22.28
N LEU A 372 13.65 -2.80 20.99
CA LEU A 372 14.22 -3.86 20.16
C LEU A 372 15.53 -4.40 20.76
N ILE A 373 16.42 -3.53 21.22
CA ILE A 373 17.68 -3.90 21.88
C ILE A 373 17.40 -4.75 23.13
N ALA A 374 16.45 -4.35 23.98
CA ALA A 374 16.07 -5.11 25.16
C ALA A 374 15.53 -6.50 24.81
N THR A 375 14.63 -6.57 23.82
CA THR A 375 14.05 -7.82 23.31
C THR A 375 15.12 -8.73 22.69
N SER A 376 16.05 -8.18 21.91
CA SER A 376 17.18 -8.90 21.34
C SER A 376 18.10 -9.49 22.41
N LYS A 377 18.44 -8.71 23.44
CA LYS A 377 19.25 -9.19 24.59
C LYS A 377 18.57 -10.34 25.32
N GLU A 378 17.29 -10.22 25.62
CA GLU A 378 16.52 -11.27 26.28
C GLU A 378 16.56 -12.57 25.45
N ALA A 379 16.32 -12.47 24.15
CA ALA A 379 16.35 -13.61 23.23
C ALA A 379 17.73 -14.30 23.22
N LEU A 380 18.83 -13.55 23.30
CA LEU A 380 20.21 -14.10 23.31
C LEU A 380 20.56 -14.82 24.63
N THR A 381 19.77 -14.69 25.69
CA THR A 381 20.01 -15.45 26.93
C THR A 381 19.69 -16.93 26.81
N GLU A 382 18.88 -17.31 25.83
CA GLU A 382 18.50 -18.70 25.54
C GLU A 382 19.52 -19.33 24.57
N SER A 383 20.35 -20.25 25.07
CA SER A 383 21.37 -20.92 24.24
C SER A 383 20.77 -21.64 23.05
N GLY A 384 21.31 -21.32 21.84
CA GLY A 384 20.90 -21.94 20.58
C GLY A 384 19.59 -21.40 19.99
N ARG A 385 18.97 -20.39 20.65
CA ARG A 385 17.81 -19.70 20.10
C ARG A 385 18.22 -18.82 18.92
N LYS A 386 17.35 -18.80 17.88
CA LYS A 386 17.49 -17.94 16.73
C LYS A 386 16.23 -17.09 16.56
N ASP A 387 16.42 -15.82 16.24
CA ASP A 387 15.30 -14.89 16.13
C ASP A 387 15.35 -14.09 14.83
N PHE A 388 14.17 -13.91 14.23
CA PHE A 388 13.93 -12.99 13.15
C PHE A 388 12.99 -11.88 13.61
N PHE A 389 13.47 -10.65 13.62
CA PHE A 389 12.70 -9.46 13.92
C PHE A 389 12.49 -8.65 12.65
N PHE A 390 11.23 -8.43 12.29
CA PHE A 390 10.85 -7.46 11.28
C PHE A 390 10.21 -6.26 11.97
N VAL A 391 10.85 -5.10 11.86
CA VAL A 391 10.47 -3.89 12.57
C VAL A 391 10.04 -2.83 11.57
N THR A 392 8.81 -2.33 11.70
CA THR A 392 8.32 -1.18 10.92
C THR A 392 8.17 0.01 11.85
N THR A 393 8.88 1.11 11.56
CA THR A 393 8.79 2.32 12.38
C THR A 393 7.57 3.15 12.05
N MET A 394 7.33 4.25 12.77
CA MET A 394 6.17 5.12 12.55
C MET A 394 6.50 6.61 12.79
N GLU A 395 7.64 6.95 13.40
CA GLU A 395 7.95 8.31 13.84
C GLU A 395 7.89 9.32 12.69
N ASN A 396 8.48 8.96 11.55
CA ASN A 396 8.59 9.84 10.40
C ASN A 396 7.40 9.77 9.42
N HIS A 397 6.22 9.32 9.87
CA HIS A 397 5.00 9.28 9.03
C HIS A 397 4.47 10.69 8.75
N ALA A 398 4.13 10.98 7.50
CA ALA A 398 3.54 12.26 7.07
C ALA A 398 2.23 12.60 7.85
N PRO A 399 1.77 13.86 7.87
CA PRO A 399 2.33 15.04 7.22
C PRO A 399 3.34 15.79 8.09
N TRP A 400 4.29 16.46 7.45
CA TRP A 400 5.20 17.38 8.13
C TRP A 400 4.68 18.83 7.98
N TYR A 401 4.75 19.61 9.08
CA TYR A 401 4.27 20.99 9.12
C TYR A 401 4.90 21.72 10.30
N GLN A 402 4.88 23.05 10.26
CA GLN A 402 5.37 23.87 11.37
C GLN A 402 4.56 23.61 12.65
N GLY A 403 5.26 23.37 13.76
CA GLY A 403 4.64 23.01 15.05
C GLY A 403 4.29 21.54 15.21
N ARG A 404 4.69 20.67 14.25
CA ARG A 404 4.56 19.20 14.38
C ARG A 404 5.33 18.66 15.60
N LEU A 405 6.50 19.25 15.88
CA LEU A 405 7.35 18.88 17.01
C LEU A 405 7.16 19.90 18.14
N PRO A 406 6.48 19.54 19.24
CA PRO A 406 6.25 20.48 20.36
C PRO A 406 7.53 21.02 20.97
N GLU A 407 8.61 20.23 20.95
CA GLU A 407 9.93 20.63 21.44
C GLU A 407 10.64 21.66 20.53
N PHE A 408 10.21 21.73 19.26
CA PHE A 408 10.80 22.59 18.22
C PHE A 408 9.69 23.25 17.39
N PRO A 409 8.85 24.10 18.00
CA PRO A 409 7.64 24.62 17.33
C PRO A 409 7.91 25.58 16.18
N GLU A 410 9.14 26.11 16.07
CA GLU A 410 9.59 27.00 15.02
C GLU A 410 9.96 26.28 13.71
N LEU A 411 10.28 24.99 13.76
CA LEU A 411 10.72 24.24 12.58
C LEU A 411 9.60 24.09 11.56
N GLY A 412 9.93 24.37 10.30
CA GLY A 412 9.07 24.13 9.16
C GLY A 412 8.95 22.63 8.83
N ALA A 413 8.27 22.34 7.73
CA ALA A 413 8.00 20.94 7.32
C ALA A 413 9.30 20.18 7.01
N VAL A 414 10.24 20.81 6.29
CA VAL A 414 11.50 20.16 5.89
C VAL A 414 12.41 19.92 7.09
N GLU A 415 12.55 20.91 7.96
CA GLU A 415 13.36 20.79 9.17
C GLU A 415 12.79 19.76 10.13
N ALA A 416 11.46 19.71 10.29
CA ALA A 416 10.80 18.67 11.10
C ALA A 416 11.04 17.27 10.53
N TYR A 417 10.96 17.10 9.20
CA TYR A 417 11.31 15.84 8.53
C TYR A 417 12.78 15.48 8.80
N CYS A 418 13.72 16.41 8.69
CA CYS A 418 15.13 16.15 8.98
C CYS A 418 15.38 15.71 10.41
N LYS A 419 14.64 16.27 11.40
CA LYS A 419 14.73 15.82 12.80
C LYS A 419 14.29 14.36 13.00
N HIS A 420 13.25 13.93 12.30
CA HIS A 420 12.86 12.51 12.30
C HIS A 420 13.92 11.62 11.64
N LEU A 421 14.56 12.07 10.55
CA LEU A 421 15.68 11.33 9.94
C LEU A 421 16.85 11.17 10.91
N GLU A 422 17.21 12.22 11.68
CA GLU A 422 18.25 12.16 12.68
C GLU A 422 17.94 11.15 13.79
N ASN A 423 16.67 11.02 14.19
CA ASN A 423 16.25 10.01 15.15
C ASN A 423 16.31 8.59 14.58
N ALA A 424 15.94 8.38 13.32
CA ALA A 424 16.08 7.11 12.63
C ALA A 424 17.56 6.71 12.50
N ASP A 425 18.46 7.66 12.17
CA ASP A 425 19.91 7.47 12.16
C ASP A 425 20.46 7.07 13.53
N ALA A 426 20.01 7.75 14.59
CA ALA A 426 20.41 7.46 15.96
C ALA A 426 19.94 6.07 16.42
N MET A 427 18.71 5.68 16.06
CA MET A 427 18.18 4.32 16.30
C MET A 427 19.04 3.27 15.59
N LEU A 428 19.33 3.47 14.31
CA LEU A 428 20.16 2.57 13.52
C LEU A 428 21.53 2.39 14.17
N GLY A 429 22.21 3.48 14.58
CA GLY A 429 23.48 3.45 15.26
C GLY A 429 23.44 2.65 16.56
N GLN A 430 22.46 2.90 17.43
CA GLN A 430 22.30 2.20 18.71
C GLN A 430 22.10 0.69 18.53
N ILE A 431 21.29 0.28 17.55
CA ILE A 431 21.05 -1.14 17.25
C ILE A 431 22.32 -1.78 16.70
N ALA A 432 22.99 -1.14 15.74
CA ALA A 432 24.22 -1.67 15.16
C ALA A 432 25.33 -1.82 16.21
N ASP A 433 25.56 -0.81 17.04
CA ASP A 433 26.59 -0.85 18.10
C ASP A 433 26.25 -1.93 19.15
N HIS A 434 24.96 -2.10 19.48
CA HIS A 434 24.54 -3.17 20.37
C HIS A 434 24.86 -4.56 19.80
N LEU A 435 24.47 -4.83 18.53
CA LEU A 435 24.70 -6.14 17.91
C LEU A 435 26.18 -6.42 17.69
N ASP A 436 26.97 -5.39 17.32
CA ASP A 436 28.42 -5.56 17.09
C ASP A 436 29.20 -5.92 18.36
N ALA A 437 28.65 -5.52 19.51
CA ALA A 437 29.26 -5.87 20.82
C ALA A 437 28.84 -7.27 21.33
N GLN A 438 27.86 -7.96 20.70
CA GLN A 438 27.44 -9.29 21.14
C GLN A 438 28.33 -10.40 20.57
N GLU A 439 28.42 -11.53 21.32
CA GLU A 439 29.02 -12.76 20.80
C GLU A 439 28.04 -13.41 19.80
N GLY A 440 28.52 -13.76 18.61
CA GLY A 440 27.75 -14.39 17.55
C GLY A 440 27.80 -13.65 16.22
N ARG A 441 26.90 -14.00 15.33
CA ARG A 441 26.73 -13.40 13.99
C ARG A 441 25.31 -12.87 13.81
N PHE A 442 25.22 -11.63 13.42
CA PHE A 442 23.94 -10.92 13.27
C PHE A 442 23.84 -10.30 11.88
N LEU A 443 22.66 -10.39 11.27
CA LEU A 443 22.35 -9.71 10.01
C LEU A 443 21.36 -8.57 10.29
N LEU A 444 21.74 -7.35 9.93
CA LEU A 444 20.88 -6.17 10.03
C LEU A 444 20.66 -5.56 8.65
N LEU A 445 19.41 -5.53 8.21
CA LEU A 445 18.96 -4.75 7.05
C LEU A 445 18.18 -3.54 7.54
N PHE A 446 18.55 -2.35 7.07
CA PHE A 446 17.82 -1.10 7.27
C PHE A 446 17.48 -0.49 5.91
N TYR A 447 16.25 -0.10 5.68
CA TYR A 447 15.82 0.54 4.43
C TYR A 447 14.63 1.49 4.65
N GLY A 448 14.51 2.50 3.78
CA GLY A 448 13.32 3.37 3.71
C GLY A 448 12.21 2.72 2.88
N ASP A 449 10.98 2.73 3.37
CA ASP A 449 9.84 2.07 2.71
C ASP A 449 9.29 2.82 1.49
N HIS A 450 9.41 4.13 1.46
CA HIS A 450 9.07 5.02 0.35
C HIS A 450 9.71 6.40 0.51
N ALA A 451 9.85 7.12 -0.59
CA ALA A 451 10.27 8.52 -0.58
C ALA A 451 9.21 9.40 0.09
N PRO A 452 9.62 10.48 0.79
CA PRO A 452 8.69 11.35 1.48
C PRO A 452 7.82 12.15 0.49
N LEU A 453 6.54 12.32 0.82
CA LEU A 453 5.67 13.27 0.14
C LEU A 453 5.81 14.64 0.81
N LEU A 454 6.88 15.37 0.49
CA LEU A 454 7.32 16.62 1.11
C LEU A 454 7.25 17.78 0.10
N PRO A 455 6.04 18.30 -0.19
CA PRO A 455 5.83 19.32 -1.23
C PRO A 455 6.53 20.64 -0.93
N GLU A 456 6.86 20.93 0.34
CA GLU A 456 7.63 22.09 0.77
C GLU A 456 9.10 22.02 0.34
N PHE A 457 9.62 20.80 0.13
CA PHE A 457 10.94 20.58 -0.43
C PHE A 457 10.92 20.56 -1.96
N ALA A 458 10.05 19.70 -2.54
CA ALA A 458 9.88 19.61 -4.00
C ALA A 458 8.51 19.03 -4.38
N LYS A 459 7.93 19.53 -5.50
CA LYS A 459 6.66 19.03 -6.02
C LYS A 459 6.69 18.95 -7.56
N PRO A 460 6.62 17.75 -8.18
CA PRO A 460 6.64 16.44 -7.53
C PRO A 460 7.98 16.16 -6.85
N PHE A 461 7.98 15.21 -5.91
CA PHE A 461 9.23 14.76 -5.29
C PHE A 461 10.09 14.06 -6.36
N PRO A 462 11.39 14.38 -6.48
CA PRO A 462 12.16 14.05 -7.68
C PRO A 462 12.72 12.61 -7.72
N SER A 463 12.54 11.83 -6.66
CA SER A 463 13.00 10.43 -6.58
C SER A 463 11.93 9.54 -5.95
N GLU A 464 11.85 8.31 -6.39
CA GLU A 464 10.99 7.28 -5.80
C GLU A 464 11.82 6.26 -5.02
N GLU A 465 13.12 6.13 -5.32
CA GLU A 465 14.06 5.23 -4.66
C GLU A 465 14.52 5.81 -3.33
N THR A 466 14.59 4.96 -2.31
CA THR A 466 15.10 5.28 -0.98
C THR A 466 16.54 4.80 -0.80
N ASP A 467 17.00 4.69 0.44
CA ASP A 467 18.36 4.27 0.78
C ASP A 467 18.32 3.01 1.66
N TYR A 468 19.34 2.13 1.54
CA TYR A 468 19.44 0.97 2.38
C TYR A 468 20.89 0.66 2.82
N LEU A 469 21.00 -0.08 3.93
CA LEU A 469 22.23 -0.69 4.43
C LEU A 469 21.95 -2.15 4.80
N LEU A 470 22.87 -3.04 4.42
CA LEU A 470 22.90 -4.44 4.85
C LEU A 470 24.22 -4.69 5.60
N LEU A 471 24.13 -5.04 6.87
CA LEU A 471 25.26 -5.15 7.78
C LEU A 471 25.36 -6.58 8.33
N GLU A 472 26.57 -7.10 8.40
CA GLU A 472 26.90 -8.25 9.24
C GLU A 472 27.63 -7.74 10.48
N LEU A 473 27.14 -8.09 11.66
CA LEU A 473 27.57 -7.57 12.94
C LEU A 473 27.90 -8.71 13.92
N GLY A 474 28.51 -8.38 15.03
CA GLY A 474 28.88 -9.31 16.08
C GLY A 474 30.36 -9.71 16.04
N THR A 475 30.84 -10.35 17.14
CA THR A 475 32.22 -10.71 17.28
C THR A 475 32.71 -11.78 16.28
N GLN A 476 31.77 -12.54 15.69
CA GLN A 476 32.02 -13.60 14.71
C GLN A 476 31.74 -13.17 13.26
N LYS A 477 31.52 -11.85 13.04
CA LYS A 477 31.31 -11.31 11.68
C LYS A 477 32.46 -11.56 10.74
N THR A 478 32.16 -11.77 9.47
CA THR A 478 33.16 -11.90 8.41
C THR A 478 33.66 -10.53 8.00
N LYS A 479 34.99 -10.35 7.95
CA LYS A 479 35.57 -9.10 7.44
C LYS A 479 35.41 -9.07 5.92
N THR A 480 34.44 -8.31 5.41
CA THR A 480 34.21 -8.10 3.99
C THR A 480 34.42 -6.64 3.63
N LYS A 481 34.75 -6.38 2.36
CA LYS A 481 34.78 -5.01 1.84
C LYS A 481 33.38 -4.55 1.53
N SER A 482 33.04 -3.36 1.94
CA SER A 482 31.73 -2.75 1.62
C SER A 482 31.53 -2.62 0.10
N VAL A 483 30.33 -2.98 -0.37
CA VAL A 483 29.96 -2.96 -1.79
C VAL A 483 28.76 -2.06 -2.01
N GLN A 484 28.92 -1.08 -2.89
CA GLN A 484 27.78 -0.31 -3.36
C GLN A 484 27.04 -1.09 -4.43
N LYS A 485 25.75 -1.35 -4.18
CA LYS A 485 24.87 -2.10 -5.09
C LYS A 485 23.43 -1.69 -4.83
N ASP A 486 22.74 -1.28 -5.86
CA ASP A 486 21.32 -1.00 -5.78
C ASP A 486 20.51 -2.31 -5.80
N ILE A 487 19.42 -2.36 -5.02
CA ILE A 487 18.53 -3.52 -4.94
C ILE A 487 17.07 -3.07 -4.94
N ALA A 488 16.20 -3.98 -5.32
CA ALA A 488 14.75 -3.77 -5.22
C ALA A 488 14.18 -4.44 -3.95
N ALA A 489 13.00 -4.01 -3.54
CA ALA A 489 12.28 -4.57 -2.39
C ALA A 489 12.13 -6.09 -2.49
N TRP A 490 11.86 -6.61 -3.68
CA TRP A 490 11.71 -8.06 -3.93
C TRP A 490 13.02 -8.84 -3.96
N ASP A 491 14.17 -8.18 -3.97
CA ASP A 491 15.48 -8.84 -3.85
C ASP A 491 15.80 -9.22 -2.40
N VAL A 492 15.13 -8.62 -1.40
CA VAL A 492 15.46 -8.77 0.02
C VAL A 492 15.25 -10.21 0.52
N ALA A 493 14.08 -10.80 0.30
CA ALA A 493 13.82 -12.16 0.77
C ALA A 493 14.77 -13.20 0.15
N PRO A 494 15.05 -13.21 -1.16
CA PRO A 494 16.08 -14.04 -1.75
C PRO A 494 17.47 -13.80 -1.17
N LEU A 495 17.87 -12.55 -1.00
CA LEU A 495 19.18 -12.17 -0.48
C LEU A 495 19.40 -12.67 0.96
N ILE A 496 18.45 -12.43 1.86
CA ILE A 496 18.54 -12.91 3.25
C ILE A 496 18.58 -14.44 3.30
N LYS A 497 17.73 -15.13 2.51
CA LYS A 497 17.74 -16.59 2.43
C LYS A 497 19.07 -17.13 1.94
N GLN A 498 19.69 -16.49 0.93
CA GLN A 498 21.00 -16.87 0.41
C GLN A 498 22.10 -16.68 1.44
N LEU A 499 22.18 -15.51 2.09
CA LEU A 499 23.18 -15.20 3.10
C LEU A 499 23.07 -16.13 4.32
N ASN A 500 21.86 -16.44 4.75
CA ASN A 500 21.63 -17.35 5.87
C ASN A 500 21.92 -18.82 5.56
N ALA A 501 22.03 -19.19 4.29
CA ALA A 501 22.35 -20.54 3.85
C ALA A 501 23.85 -20.75 3.53
N GLN A 502 24.64 -19.68 3.45
CA GLN A 502 26.09 -19.73 3.19
C GLN A 502 26.80 -19.98 4.50
N SER A 503 27.23 -21.21 4.75
CA SER A 503 28.08 -21.60 5.87
C SER A 503 29.52 -21.87 5.40
#